data_8a23656942964f07e66745416c2d117e
#
_entry.id   8a23656942964f07e66745416c2d117e
#
_cell.length_a   1.000
_cell.length_b   1.000
_cell.length_c   1.000
_cell.angle_alpha   90.00
_cell.angle_beta   90.00
_cell.angle_gamma   90.00
#
_symmetry.space_group_name_H-M   'P 1'
#
loop_
_entity.id
_entity.type
_entity.pdbx_description
1 polymer ?
#
loop_
_entity_poly.entity_id
_entity_poly.type
_entity_poly.pdbx_seq_one_letter_code
_entity_poly.pdbx_strand_id
1 'polypeptide(L)'
;MIKKIISIFLIFNVLIFAEQRIFISSKLKGNDLRKAIIEWIKEKSQNEENYKIFDNGLIYLFFNSGNIVNKKSLCFDINFYLEYDKFIVDFSNAKLLNIETEEIEDLKFNIWETLTNGGWFREYNDNITKIIEELENIIVNDIK
;
A
#
# COMPACT_ATOMS: atom_id res chain seq x y z
N MET A 1 -26.99 19.63 0.50
CA MET A 1 -25.81 20.17 -0.17
C MET A 1 -24.60 20.24 0.75
N ILE A 2 -24.72 20.82 1.92
CA ILE A 2 -23.62 20.90 2.91
C ILE A 2 -23.15 19.50 3.35
N LYS A 3 -24.05 18.55 3.56
CA LYS A 3 -23.70 17.17 3.94
C LYS A 3 -22.87 16.47 2.88
N LYS A 4 -23.11 16.71 1.60
CA LYS A 4 -22.33 16.12 0.50
C LYS A 4 -20.92 16.69 0.44
N ILE A 5 -20.76 17.98 0.69
CA ILE A 5 -19.47 18.64 0.70
C ILE A 5 -18.63 18.14 1.86
N ILE A 6 -19.23 17.97 3.05
CA ILE A 6 -18.54 17.43 4.23
C ILE A 6 -18.13 15.98 3.99
N SER A 7 -19.00 15.17 3.38
CA SER A 7 -18.71 13.78 3.05
C SER A 7 -17.54 13.67 2.06
N ILE A 8 -17.52 14.51 1.03
CA ILE A 8 -16.43 14.56 0.06
C ILE A 8 -15.13 14.96 0.76
N PHE A 9 -15.17 15.95 1.64
CA PHE A 9 -14.00 16.40 2.38
C PHE A 9 -13.45 15.29 3.30
N LEU A 10 -14.33 14.57 4.00
CA LEU A 10 -13.94 13.42 4.82
C LEU A 10 -13.36 12.29 3.99
N ILE A 11 -13.91 12.00 2.82
CA ILE A 11 -13.40 11.01 1.88
C ILE A 11 -11.99 11.42 1.42
N PHE A 12 -11.77 12.69 1.09
CA PHE A 12 -10.45 13.17 0.72
C PHE A 12 -9.43 12.98 1.83
N ASN A 13 -9.78 13.29 3.06
CA ASN A 13 -8.89 13.09 4.19
C ASN A 13 -8.53 11.60 4.37
N VAL A 14 -9.51 10.70 4.23
CA VAL A 14 -9.28 9.26 4.32
C VAL A 14 -8.39 8.78 3.17
N LEU A 15 -8.62 9.25 1.95
CA LEU A 15 -7.83 8.88 0.78
C LEU A 15 -6.39 9.39 0.86
N ILE A 16 -6.16 10.53 1.52
CA ILE A 16 -4.83 11.11 1.69
C ILE A 16 -4.00 10.29 2.69
N PHE A 17 -4.60 9.79 3.77
CA PHE A 17 -3.88 9.15 4.87
C PHE A 17 -3.99 7.64 4.91
N ALA A 18 -5.06 7.08 4.37
CA ALA A 18 -5.27 5.63 4.35
C ALA A 18 -6.11 5.24 3.14
N GLU A 19 -5.72 4.18 2.47
CA GLU A 19 -6.47 3.61 1.37
C GLU A 19 -6.58 2.11 1.57
N GLN A 20 -7.79 1.58 1.45
CA GLN A 20 -8.09 0.19 1.70
C GLN A 20 -8.68 -0.47 0.46
N ARG A 21 -8.25 -1.69 0.17
CA ARG A 21 -8.78 -2.49 -0.94
C ARG A 21 -9.08 -3.91 -0.48
N ILE A 22 -10.16 -4.46 -0.99
CA ILE A 22 -10.57 -5.83 -0.72
C ILE A 22 -10.37 -6.66 -1.98
N PHE A 23 -9.65 -7.77 -1.84
CA PHE A 23 -9.39 -8.71 -2.92
C PHE A 23 -10.08 -10.03 -2.62
N ILE A 24 -10.87 -10.52 -3.56
CA ILE A 24 -11.55 -11.81 -3.45
C ILE A 24 -10.85 -12.80 -4.38
N SER A 25 -10.38 -13.91 -3.82
CA SER A 25 -9.69 -14.95 -4.57
C SER A 25 -10.61 -16.14 -4.78
N SER A 26 -10.92 -16.42 -6.04
CA SER A 26 -11.75 -17.58 -6.39
C SER A 26 -10.95 -18.87 -6.54
N LYS A 27 -9.66 -18.78 -6.79
CA LYS A 27 -8.78 -19.93 -7.08
C LYS A 27 -7.83 -20.24 -5.94
N LEU A 28 -7.09 -19.26 -5.47
CA LEU A 28 -6.21 -19.45 -4.33
C LEU A 28 -6.99 -19.28 -3.04
N LYS A 29 -6.92 -20.27 -2.16
CA LYS A 29 -7.64 -20.23 -0.88
C LYS A 29 -6.75 -20.76 0.24
N GLY A 30 -7.03 -20.30 1.45
CA GLY A 30 -6.34 -20.76 2.65
C GLY A 30 -4.83 -20.59 2.58
N ASN A 31 -4.10 -21.69 2.79
CA ASN A 31 -2.64 -21.66 2.80
C ASN A 31 -2.02 -21.29 1.45
N ASP A 32 -2.66 -21.65 0.35
CA ASP A 32 -2.15 -21.32 -0.98
C ASP A 32 -2.21 -19.82 -1.22
N LEU A 33 -3.30 -19.17 -0.84
CA LEU A 33 -3.42 -17.72 -0.92
C LEU A 33 -2.39 -17.06 -0.01
N ARG A 34 -2.28 -17.51 1.23
CA ARG A 34 -1.32 -16.97 2.19
C ARG A 34 0.11 -17.07 1.67
N LYS A 35 0.48 -18.21 1.13
CA LYS A 35 1.82 -18.47 0.58
C LYS A 35 2.12 -17.52 -0.58
N ALA A 36 1.18 -17.32 -1.50
CA ALA A 36 1.34 -16.44 -2.63
C ALA A 36 1.57 -14.99 -2.20
N ILE A 37 0.79 -14.51 -1.23
CA ILE A 37 0.93 -13.16 -0.70
C ILE A 37 2.26 -12.99 0.04
N ILE A 38 2.65 -13.95 0.85
CA ILE A 38 3.94 -13.91 1.56
C ILE A 38 5.12 -13.89 0.59
N GLU A 39 5.07 -14.68 -0.47
CA GLU A 39 6.11 -14.67 -1.50
C GLU A 39 6.23 -13.29 -2.17
N TRP A 40 5.10 -12.67 -2.48
CA TRP A 40 5.08 -11.32 -3.04
C TRP A 40 5.69 -10.31 -2.06
N ILE A 41 5.32 -10.39 -0.78
CA ILE A 41 5.85 -9.50 0.27
C ILE A 41 7.36 -9.65 0.40
N LYS A 42 7.87 -10.86 0.42
CA LYS A 42 9.30 -11.12 0.50
C LYS A 42 10.05 -10.55 -0.68
N GLU A 43 9.49 -10.66 -1.87
CA GLU A 43 10.07 -10.10 -3.07
C GLU A 43 10.14 -8.56 -3.01
N LYS A 44 9.08 -7.92 -2.47
CA LYS A 44 9.00 -6.45 -2.41
C LYS A 44 9.72 -5.83 -1.20
N SER A 45 9.97 -6.61 -0.15
CA SER A 45 10.50 -6.08 1.11
C SER A 45 11.98 -5.70 1.05
N GLN A 46 12.73 -6.25 0.13
CA GLN A 46 14.18 -6.06 -0.01
C GLN A 46 14.99 -6.68 1.14
N ASN A 47 14.48 -6.69 2.37
CA ASN A 47 15.11 -7.38 3.50
C ASN A 47 14.05 -7.81 4.53
N GLU A 48 14.44 -8.73 5.42
CA GLU A 48 13.52 -9.32 6.40
C GLU A 48 13.08 -8.35 7.49
N GLU A 49 13.79 -7.26 7.68
CA GLU A 49 13.43 -6.24 8.69
C GLU A 49 12.23 -5.41 8.26
N ASN A 50 11.90 -5.40 6.97
CA ASN A 50 10.85 -4.57 6.42
C ASN A 50 9.47 -5.22 6.45
N TYR A 51 9.34 -6.47 6.87
CA TYR A 51 8.03 -7.09 7.01
C TYR A 51 7.93 -7.90 8.30
N LYS A 52 6.70 -8.08 8.76
CA LYS A 52 6.41 -8.87 9.95
C LYS A 52 5.12 -9.67 9.76
N ILE A 53 5.18 -10.95 10.08
CA ILE A 53 4.05 -11.86 10.01
C ILE A 53 3.54 -12.11 11.42
N PHE A 54 2.25 -11.81 11.64
CA PHE A 54 1.60 -12.02 12.93
C PHE A 54 0.74 -13.28 12.89
N ASP A 55 0.54 -13.90 14.05
CA ASP A 55 -0.20 -15.16 14.15
C ASP A 55 -1.68 -15.06 13.80
N ASN A 56 -2.26 -13.86 13.89
CA ASN A 56 -3.67 -13.61 13.66
C ASN A 56 -4.04 -13.38 12.18
N GLY A 57 -3.13 -13.65 11.26
CA GLY A 57 -3.38 -13.44 9.83
C GLY A 57 -3.03 -12.05 9.33
N LEU A 58 -2.52 -11.19 10.19
CA LEU A 58 -2.03 -9.86 9.81
C LEU A 58 -0.58 -9.97 9.34
N ILE A 59 -0.27 -9.30 8.23
CA ILE A 59 1.11 -9.16 7.75
C ILE A 59 1.36 -7.67 7.48
N TYR A 60 2.45 -7.17 8.03
CA TYR A 60 2.89 -5.80 7.86
C TYR A 60 4.07 -5.75 6.90
N LEU A 61 4.05 -4.79 5.98
CA LEU A 61 5.17 -4.51 5.07
C LEU A 61 5.47 -3.00 5.08
N PHE A 62 6.71 -2.66 5.35
CA PHE A 62 7.23 -1.33 5.10
C PHE A 62 7.73 -1.29 3.66
N PHE A 63 7.02 -0.58 2.81
CA PHE A 63 7.31 -0.52 1.38
C PHE A 63 8.11 0.73 1.04
N ASN A 64 9.22 0.54 0.32
CA ASN A 64 10.03 1.63 -0.23
C ASN A 64 9.88 1.60 -1.74
N SER A 65 9.45 2.69 -2.34
CA SER A 65 9.23 2.77 -3.78
C SER A 65 10.53 2.59 -4.59
N GLY A 66 11.67 2.89 -3.98
CA GLY A 66 12.96 2.82 -4.66
C GLY A 66 13.20 3.95 -5.65
N ASN A 67 12.23 4.82 -5.87
CA ASN A 67 12.37 5.97 -6.76
C ASN A 67 12.87 7.18 -5.97
N ILE A 68 14.08 7.63 -6.27
CA ILE A 68 14.76 8.68 -5.51
C ILE A 68 14.62 10.01 -6.23
N VAL A 69 14.04 11.00 -5.54
CA VAL A 69 13.92 12.38 -6.03
C VAL A 69 14.47 13.31 -4.96
N ASN A 70 15.45 14.12 -5.29
CA ASN A 70 16.11 15.04 -4.36
C ASN A 70 16.59 14.34 -3.09
N LYS A 71 17.26 13.19 -3.24
CA LYS A 71 17.80 12.37 -2.16
C LYS A 71 16.73 11.75 -1.24
N LYS A 72 15.48 11.79 -1.65
CA LYS A 72 14.35 11.23 -0.88
C LYS A 72 13.64 10.15 -1.64
N SER A 73 13.20 9.15 -0.92
CA SER A 73 12.42 8.03 -1.45
C SER A 73 11.08 7.95 -0.71
N LEU A 74 10.03 7.71 -1.46
CA LEU A 74 8.70 7.53 -0.89
C LEU A 74 8.58 6.14 -0.26
N CYS A 75 8.12 6.12 0.96
CA CYS A 75 7.83 4.89 1.70
C CYS A 75 6.42 4.96 2.28
N PHE A 76 5.81 3.82 2.52
CA PHE A 76 4.53 3.74 3.21
C PHE A 76 4.33 2.35 3.80
N ASP A 77 3.37 2.26 4.71
CA ASP A 77 3.02 1.01 5.36
C ASP A 77 1.92 0.30 4.57
N ILE A 78 2.06 -1.02 4.45
CA ILE A 78 1.04 -1.88 3.86
C ILE A 78 0.69 -2.95 4.88
N ASN A 79 -0.59 -3.05 5.23
CA ASN A 79 -1.09 -4.10 6.11
C ASN A 79 -1.99 -5.03 5.32
N PHE A 80 -1.76 -6.33 5.47
CA PHE A 80 -2.53 -7.39 4.83
C PHE A 80 -3.30 -8.14 5.90
N TYR A 81 -4.61 -8.24 5.72
CA TYR A 81 -5.50 -9.02 6.59
C TYR A 81 -6.00 -10.20 5.77
N LEU A 82 -5.40 -11.38 5.99
CA LEU A 82 -5.68 -12.56 5.21
C LEU A 82 -6.81 -13.39 5.80
N GLU A 83 -7.76 -13.77 4.94
CA GLU A 83 -8.82 -14.71 5.26
C GLU A 83 -8.74 -15.91 4.30
N TYR A 84 -9.68 -16.83 4.39
CA TYR A 84 -9.64 -18.07 3.61
C TYR A 84 -9.65 -17.84 2.09
N ASP A 85 -10.53 -16.95 1.61
CA ASP A 85 -10.75 -16.71 0.18
C ASP A 85 -10.65 -15.24 -0.20
N LYS A 86 -10.18 -14.41 0.70
CA LYS A 86 -10.05 -12.97 0.46
C LYS A 86 -8.96 -12.37 1.34
N PHE A 87 -8.54 -11.18 0.98
CA PHE A 87 -7.65 -10.40 1.82
C PHE A 87 -7.95 -8.91 1.66
N ILE A 88 -7.66 -8.18 2.71
CA ILE A 88 -7.80 -6.72 2.74
C ILE A 88 -6.39 -6.13 2.78
N VAL A 89 -6.14 -5.15 1.95
CA VAL A 89 -4.86 -4.43 1.92
C VAL A 89 -5.11 -2.99 2.33
N ASP A 90 -4.34 -2.53 3.28
CA ASP A 90 -4.45 -1.20 3.88
C ASP A 90 -3.16 -0.44 3.63
N PHE A 91 -3.24 0.67 2.90
CA PHE A 91 -2.08 1.53 2.62
C PHE A 91 -2.16 2.76 3.50
N SER A 92 -1.10 3.06 4.22
CA SER A 92 -1.10 4.17 5.18
C SER A 92 0.30 4.72 5.45
N ASN A 93 0.35 5.82 6.17
CA ASN A 93 1.57 6.42 6.72
C ASN A 93 2.65 6.70 5.67
N ALA A 94 2.28 7.45 4.61
CA ALA A 94 3.25 7.89 3.62
C ALA A 94 4.37 8.69 4.29
N LYS A 95 5.60 8.38 3.92
CA LYS A 95 6.81 8.96 4.50
C LYS A 95 7.86 9.21 3.44
N LEU A 96 8.76 10.12 3.71
CA LEU A 96 9.94 10.35 2.89
C LEU A 96 11.18 9.89 3.66
N LEU A 97 11.94 8.99 3.07
CA LEU A 97 13.21 8.55 3.59
C LEU A 97 14.34 9.30 2.88
N ASN A 98 15.17 10.02 3.66
CA ASN A 98 16.37 10.62 3.11
C ASN A 98 17.46 9.56 3.02
N ILE A 99 17.91 9.26 1.81
CA ILE A 99 18.86 8.17 1.58
C ILE A 99 20.29 8.46 2.08
N GLU A 100 20.62 9.73 2.29
CA GLU A 100 21.93 10.11 2.83
C GLU A 100 21.97 10.10 4.35
N THR A 101 20.97 10.68 4.99
CA THR A 101 20.91 10.82 6.44
C THR A 101 20.17 9.70 7.14
N GLU A 102 19.43 8.89 6.39
CA GLU A 102 18.52 7.84 6.88
C GLU A 102 17.36 8.36 7.74
N GLU A 103 17.14 9.68 7.74
CA GLU A 103 16.03 10.29 8.44
C GLU A 103 14.72 10.06 7.70
N ILE A 104 13.66 9.80 8.48
CA ILE A 104 12.31 9.60 7.97
C ILE A 104 11.44 10.76 8.43
N GLU A 105 10.70 11.35 7.48
CA GLU A 105 9.73 12.39 7.79
C GLU A 105 8.34 11.98 7.30
N ASP A 106 7.31 12.34 8.07
CA ASP A 106 5.94 12.11 7.66
C ASP A 106 5.59 12.96 6.44
N LEU A 107 4.94 12.34 5.48
CA LEU A 107 4.51 13.01 4.26
C LEU A 107 3.03 13.33 4.36
N LYS A 108 2.70 14.61 4.25
CA LYS A 108 1.31 15.07 4.20
C LYS A 108 1.06 15.70 2.85
N PHE A 109 -0.02 15.28 2.21
CA PHE A 109 -0.42 15.80 0.91
C PHE A 109 -1.30 17.03 1.11
N ASN A 110 -1.05 18.08 0.33
CA ASN A 110 -1.94 19.23 0.31
C ASN A 110 -3.08 19.03 -0.69
N ILE A 111 -4.09 19.88 -0.60
CA ILE A 111 -5.27 19.78 -1.48
C ILE A 111 -4.89 19.93 -2.95
N TRP A 112 -3.94 20.78 -3.27
CA TRP A 112 -3.50 21.01 -4.65
C TRP A 112 -2.85 19.77 -5.25
N GLU A 113 -1.99 19.11 -4.50
CA GLU A 113 -1.38 17.86 -4.95
C GLU A 113 -2.44 16.79 -5.21
N THR A 114 -3.42 16.68 -4.33
CA THR A 114 -4.51 15.71 -4.45
C THR A 114 -5.38 16.00 -5.68
N LEU A 115 -5.78 17.26 -5.87
CA LEU A 115 -6.66 17.65 -6.97
C LEU A 115 -5.97 17.56 -8.33
N THR A 116 -4.69 17.89 -8.41
CA THR A 116 -3.94 17.90 -9.66
C THR A 116 -3.21 16.59 -9.94
N ASN A 117 -3.25 15.64 -8.99
CA ASN A 117 -2.48 14.40 -9.04
C ASN A 117 -0.99 14.69 -9.33
N GLY A 118 -0.44 15.62 -8.55
CA GLY A 118 0.93 16.09 -8.72
C GLY A 118 1.83 15.76 -7.54
N GLY A 119 3.14 15.99 -7.72
CA GLY A 119 4.14 15.84 -6.69
C GLY A 119 4.21 14.45 -6.08
N TRP A 120 4.42 14.39 -4.77
CA TRP A 120 4.51 13.13 -4.05
C TRP A 120 3.18 12.36 -3.99
N PHE A 121 2.05 13.05 -4.12
CA PHE A 121 0.75 12.38 -4.19
C PHE A 121 0.65 11.50 -5.43
N ARG A 122 1.11 11.99 -6.59
CA ARG A 122 1.15 11.19 -7.81
C ARG A 122 2.03 9.95 -7.62
N GLU A 123 3.21 10.14 -7.05
CA GLU A 123 4.13 9.04 -6.77
C GLU A 123 3.50 7.98 -5.87
N TYR A 124 2.85 8.42 -4.81
CA TYR A 124 2.12 7.55 -3.89
C TYR A 124 1.01 6.79 -4.62
N ASN A 125 0.18 7.50 -5.35
CA ASN A 125 -0.95 6.93 -6.06
C ASN A 125 -0.51 5.94 -7.16
N ASP A 126 0.53 6.27 -7.90
CA ASP A 126 1.08 5.40 -8.94
C ASP A 126 1.64 4.10 -8.35
N ASN A 127 2.32 4.18 -7.22
CA ASN A 127 2.84 3.00 -6.55
C ASN A 127 1.70 2.10 -6.02
N ILE A 128 0.67 2.69 -5.42
CA ILE A 128 -0.49 1.93 -4.95
C ILE A 128 -1.20 1.24 -6.12
N THR A 129 -1.41 1.95 -7.23
CA THR A 129 -2.04 1.39 -8.42
C THR A 129 -1.25 0.19 -8.95
N LYS A 130 0.06 0.32 -9.02
CA LYS A 130 0.93 -0.75 -9.47
C LYS A 130 0.87 -1.96 -8.55
N ILE A 131 0.88 -1.74 -7.25
CA ILE A 131 0.78 -2.81 -6.25
C ILE A 131 -0.56 -3.53 -6.38
N ILE A 132 -1.65 -2.79 -6.52
CA ILE A 132 -2.99 -3.36 -6.72
C ILE A 132 -3.01 -4.24 -7.97
N GLU A 133 -2.46 -3.79 -9.08
CA GLU A 133 -2.37 -4.57 -10.31
C GLU A 133 -1.56 -5.85 -10.11
N GLU A 134 -0.43 -5.78 -9.41
CA GLU A 134 0.39 -6.96 -9.12
C GLU A 134 -0.36 -7.96 -8.24
N LEU A 135 -1.07 -7.49 -7.22
CA LEU A 135 -1.86 -8.36 -6.34
C LEU A 135 -3.04 -9.00 -7.07
N GLU A 136 -3.72 -8.24 -7.93
CA GLU A 136 -4.77 -8.79 -8.78
C GLU A 136 -4.23 -9.89 -9.69
N ASN A 137 -3.06 -9.70 -10.27
CA ASN A 137 -2.42 -10.70 -11.11
C ASN A 137 -2.11 -12.01 -10.36
N ILE A 138 -1.74 -11.92 -9.10
CA ILE A 138 -1.49 -13.10 -8.27
C ILE A 138 -2.76 -13.96 -8.16
N ILE A 139 -3.90 -13.35 -7.88
CA ILE A 139 -5.15 -14.08 -7.66
C ILE A 139 -5.87 -14.49 -8.94
N VAL A 140 -5.56 -13.83 -10.07
CA VAL A 140 -6.18 -14.14 -11.37
C VAL A 140 -5.32 -15.09 -12.21
N ASN A 141 -4.00 -14.89 -12.21
CA ASN A 141 -3.09 -15.64 -13.08
C ASN A 141 -2.57 -16.95 -12.51
N ASP A 142 -2.90 -17.27 -11.29
CA ASP A 142 -2.51 -18.57 -10.72
C ASP A 142 -3.45 -19.68 -11.14
N ILE A 143 -3.71 -19.70 -12.42
CA ILE A 143 -4.52 -20.68 -13.12
C ILE A 143 -3.64 -21.77 -13.73
N LYS A 144 -2.44 -21.81 -13.35
CA LYS A 144 -1.53 -22.78 -13.92
C LYS A 144 -1.61 -24.11 -13.20
#